data_d26033b85ad321d5d11c8a171d1d04a3
#
_entry.id   d26033b85ad321d5d11c8a171d1d04a3
#
_cell.length_a   1.000
_cell.length_b   1.000
_cell.length_c   1.000
_cell.angle_alpha   90.00
_cell.angle_beta   90.00
_cell.angle_gamma   90.00
#
_symmetry.space_group_name_H-M   'P 1'
#
loop_
_entity.id
_entity.type
_entity.pdbx_description
1 polymer ?
#
loop_
_entity_poly.entity_id
_entity_poly.type
_entity_poly.pdbx_seq_one_letter_code
_entity_poly.pdbx_strand_id
1 'polypeptide(L)'
;MPDLNFKVTGIEPAQRGLAPLLHFILEITNTPETETIQSVMLQTQIQIQAPQRVYDAEEKKKLKELFGAPEDWGQTLRTRLWTHANTIVPQFHGHTRTILAVPCTFDFNVAATKYFYALQDGEVPLLFLFSGTVFYAAPDGRLQIQKISWEKECTWHMSIARWQELMEHHYPNSAWITMRRDVFDQLYEFKRREGLSSWDEVLERLLTHNGSVAS
;
A
#
# COMPACT_ATOMS: atom_id res chain seq x y z
N MET A 1 25.25 -20.34 10.62
CA MET A 1 24.16 -20.19 9.62
C MET A 1 23.48 -18.86 9.90
N PRO A 2 23.25 -18.03 8.91
CA PRO A 2 22.66 -16.71 9.09
C PRO A 2 21.23 -16.79 9.60
N ASP A 3 20.92 -15.94 10.56
CA ASP A 3 19.56 -15.69 11.04
C ASP A 3 19.26 -14.20 10.88
N LEU A 4 18.44 -13.87 9.87
CA LEU A 4 18.10 -12.51 9.55
C LEU A 4 16.90 -12.03 10.38
N ASN A 5 17.02 -10.82 10.96
CA ASN A 5 15.92 -10.13 11.58
C ASN A 5 15.63 -8.83 10.82
N PHE A 6 14.36 -8.47 10.76
CA PHE A 6 13.84 -7.39 9.94
C PHE A 6 13.09 -6.38 10.79
N LYS A 7 13.31 -5.10 10.53
CA LYS A 7 12.61 -4.01 11.22
C LYS A 7 12.34 -2.87 10.25
N VAL A 8 11.09 -2.48 10.10
CA VAL A 8 10.75 -1.23 9.41
C VAL A 8 11.04 -0.07 10.37
N THR A 9 11.81 0.92 9.91
CA THR A 9 12.27 2.05 10.74
C THR A 9 11.81 3.41 10.23
N GLY A 10 11.22 3.45 9.03
CA GLY A 10 10.74 4.69 8.46
C GLY A 10 9.94 4.49 7.19
N ILE A 11 9.30 5.56 6.76
CA ILE A 11 8.57 5.65 5.51
C ILE A 11 8.81 7.02 4.88
N GLU A 12 9.06 7.06 3.59
CA GLU A 12 9.29 8.28 2.83
C GLU A 12 8.55 8.21 1.48
N PRO A 13 7.85 9.28 1.07
CA PRO A 13 7.39 9.40 -0.31
C PRO A 13 8.59 9.45 -1.25
N ALA A 14 8.54 8.76 -2.37
CA ALA A 14 9.56 8.90 -3.40
C ALA A 14 9.51 10.31 -3.98
N GLN A 15 10.53 11.11 -3.70
CA GLN A 15 10.59 12.53 -4.11
C GLN A 15 10.72 12.72 -5.64
N ARG A 16 11.18 11.69 -6.35
CA ARG A 16 11.41 11.74 -7.80
C ARG A 16 10.86 10.48 -8.44
N GLY A 17 9.76 10.60 -9.14
CA GLY A 17 9.14 9.49 -9.85
C GLY A 17 7.93 9.95 -10.64
N LEU A 18 7.64 9.26 -11.75
CA LEU A 18 6.44 9.52 -12.56
C LEU A 18 5.18 8.90 -11.92
N ALA A 19 5.34 8.03 -10.92
CA ALA A 19 4.26 7.36 -10.24
C ALA A 19 4.42 7.47 -8.71
N PRO A 20 3.32 7.49 -7.94
CA PRO A 20 3.38 7.53 -6.49
C PRO A 20 3.98 6.25 -5.95
N LEU A 21 5.09 6.37 -5.21
CA LEU A 21 5.78 5.28 -4.54
C LEU A 21 6.01 5.64 -3.07
N LEU A 22 5.66 4.74 -2.16
CA LEU A 22 6.08 4.78 -0.76
C LEU A 22 7.31 3.90 -0.58
N HIS A 23 8.36 4.48 0.00
CA HIS A 23 9.60 3.80 0.34
C HIS A 23 9.59 3.47 1.83
N PHE A 24 9.41 2.20 2.19
CA PHE A 24 9.62 1.74 3.55
C PHE A 24 11.10 1.46 3.76
N ILE A 25 11.69 2.06 4.78
CA ILE A 25 13.08 1.84 5.17
C ILE A 25 13.13 0.58 6.03
N LEU A 26 13.78 -0.45 5.51
CA LEU A 26 13.93 -1.74 6.18
C LEU A 26 15.36 -1.89 6.69
N GLU A 27 15.51 -2.07 7.99
CA GLU A 27 16.75 -2.53 8.63
C GLU A 27 16.77 -4.05 8.67
N ILE A 28 17.92 -4.61 8.34
CA ILE A 28 18.18 -6.06 8.34
C ILE A 28 19.41 -6.31 9.18
N THR A 29 19.31 -7.17 10.18
CA THR A 29 20.44 -7.62 11.00
C THR A 29 20.63 -9.11 10.82
N ASN A 30 21.90 -9.56 10.84
CA ASN A 30 22.26 -10.98 10.77
C ASN A 30 22.91 -11.44 12.06
N THR A 31 22.58 -12.62 12.53
CA THR A 31 23.23 -13.31 13.63
C THR A 31 23.74 -14.68 13.15
N PRO A 32 25.04 -14.98 13.29
CA PRO A 32 26.11 -14.14 13.83
C PRO A 32 26.57 -13.03 12.87
N GLU A 33 26.99 -11.89 13.41
CA GLU A 33 27.40 -10.71 12.62
C GLU A 33 28.63 -10.95 11.75
N THR A 34 29.43 -11.98 12.09
CA THR A 34 30.67 -12.33 11.38
C THR A 34 30.45 -13.02 10.03
N GLU A 35 29.25 -13.52 9.79
CA GLU A 35 28.95 -14.18 8.50
C GLU A 35 28.71 -13.13 7.41
N THR A 36 29.35 -13.36 6.27
CA THR A 36 29.16 -12.52 5.08
C THR A 36 27.91 -12.95 4.33
N ILE A 37 26.91 -12.08 4.32
CA ILE A 37 25.73 -12.23 3.44
C ILE A 37 26.12 -11.70 2.07
N GLN A 38 26.09 -12.56 1.05
CA GLN A 38 26.43 -12.16 -0.33
C GLN A 38 25.27 -11.41 -1.02
N SER A 39 24.07 -11.89 -0.80
CA SER A 39 22.85 -11.20 -1.22
C SER A 39 21.62 -11.85 -0.59
N VAL A 40 20.50 -11.12 -0.57
CA VAL A 40 19.21 -11.64 -0.19
C VAL A 40 18.19 -11.35 -1.28
N MET A 41 17.56 -12.39 -1.82
CA MET A 41 16.35 -12.24 -2.63
C MET A 41 15.17 -12.19 -1.68
N LEU A 42 14.77 -10.97 -1.30
CA LEU A 42 13.75 -10.74 -0.30
C LEU A 42 12.38 -10.54 -0.96
N GLN A 43 11.40 -11.28 -0.48
CA GLN A 43 9.98 -11.08 -0.77
C GLN A 43 9.28 -10.64 0.51
N THR A 44 8.54 -9.57 0.45
CA THR A 44 7.80 -9.02 1.58
C THR A 44 6.33 -8.93 1.23
N GLN A 45 5.48 -9.61 2.00
CA GLN A 45 4.04 -9.43 1.95
C GLN A 45 3.64 -8.36 2.96
N ILE A 46 2.92 -7.33 2.52
CA ILE A 46 2.45 -6.23 3.38
C ILE A 46 0.94 -6.34 3.52
N GLN A 47 0.48 -6.42 4.77
CA GLN A 47 -0.93 -6.54 5.12
C GLN A 47 -1.39 -5.35 5.95
N ILE A 48 -2.59 -4.86 5.66
CA ILE A 48 -3.29 -3.84 6.47
C ILE A 48 -4.05 -4.58 7.57
N GLN A 49 -3.68 -4.33 8.82
CA GLN A 49 -4.35 -4.91 9.99
C GLN A 49 -5.56 -4.05 10.41
N ALA A 50 -6.53 -3.91 9.50
CA ALA A 50 -7.72 -3.10 9.70
C ALA A 50 -8.45 -3.37 11.03
N PRO A 51 -8.56 -4.61 11.55
CA PRO A 51 -9.19 -4.88 12.85
C PRO A 51 -8.47 -4.26 14.06
N GLN A 52 -7.20 -3.88 13.92
CA GLN A 52 -6.40 -3.32 15.02
C GLN A 52 -6.52 -1.79 15.13
N ARG A 53 -7.27 -1.14 14.24
CA ARG A 53 -7.49 0.30 14.25
C ARG A 53 -8.89 0.63 14.79
N VAL A 54 -8.98 1.73 15.53
CA VAL A 54 -10.27 2.34 15.91
C VAL A 54 -10.68 3.34 14.83
N TYR A 55 -11.95 3.37 14.49
CA TYR A 55 -12.52 4.21 13.44
C TYR A 55 -13.57 5.16 14.03
N ASP A 56 -13.57 6.41 13.57
CA ASP A 56 -14.60 7.37 13.91
C ASP A 56 -15.90 7.13 13.11
N ALA A 57 -16.91 7.98 13.32
CA ALA A 57 -18.21 7.82 12.69
C ALA A 57 -18.18 8.08 11.17
N GLU A 58 -17.36 9.04 10.72
CA GLU A 58 -17.25 9.40 9.31
C GLU A 58 -16.41 8.35 8.54
N GLU A 59 -15.33 7.87 9.13
CA GLU A 59 -14.54 6.76 8.59
C GLU A 59 -15.42 5.50 8.43
N LYS A 60 -16.25 5.17 9.43
CA LYS A 60 -17.18 4.05 9.36
C LYS A 60 -18.17 4.16 8.22
N LYS A 61 -18.70 5.35 7.95
CA LYS A 61 -19.60 5.58 6.82
C LYS A 61 -18.92 5.30 5.49
N LYS A 62 -17.72 5.83 5.29
CA LYS A 62 -16.93 5.65 4.07
C LYS A 62 -16.48 4.21 3.86
N LEU A 63 -16.14 3.51 4.95
CA LEU A 63 -15.69 2.11 4.92
C LEU A 63 -16.80 1.08 4.74
N LYS A 64 -18.07 1.51 4.79
CA LYS A 64 -19.23 0.62 4.59
C LYS A 64 -19.18 -0.12 3.25
N GLU A 65 -18.66 0.53 2.21
CA GLU A 65 -18.50 -0.12 0.90
C GLU A 65 -17.52 -1.29 0.93
N LEU A 66 -16.49 -1.23 1.78
CA LEU A 66 -15.45 -2.27 1.89
C LEU A 66 -15.78 -3.38 2.88
N PHE A 67 -16.45 -3.05 3.97
CA PHE A 67 -16.62 -3.93 5.12
C PHE A 67 -18.10 -4.19 5.51
N GLY A 68 -19.04 -3.59 4.78
CA GLY A 68 -20.44 -3.69 5.16
C GLY A 68 -20.83 -2.78 6.33
N ALA A 69 -21.96 -3.07 6.93
CA ALA A 69 -22.47 -2.30 8.06
C ALA A 69 -21.54 -2.43 9.29
N PRO A 70 -21.30 -1.35 10.03
CA PRO A 70 -20.40 -1.38 11.19
C PRO A 70 -20.80 -2.42 12.27
N GLU A 71 -22.06 -2.76 12.36
CA GLU A 71 -22.60 -3.78 13.26
C GLU A 71 -22.05 -5.19 12.94
N ASP A 72 -21.70 -5.44 11.67
CA ASP A 72 -21.20 -6.72 11.19
C ASP A 72 -19.66 -6.81 11.20
N TRP A 73 -18.97 -5.73 11.58
CA TRP A 73 -17.51 -5.64 11.50
C TRP A 73 -16.76 -6.67 12.33
N GLY A 74 -17.38 -7.20 13.38
CA GLY A 74 -16.82 -8.35 14.11
C GLY A 74 -16.54 -9.56 13.20
N GLN A 75 -17.28 -9.68 12.10
CA GLN A 75 -17.13 -10.76 11.12
C GLN A 75 -16.51 -10.31 9.80
N THR A 76 -16.78 -9.08 9.36
CA THR A 76 -16.44 -8.58 8.01
C THR A 76 -15.17 -7.76 7.96
N LEU A 77 -14.80 -7.07 9.06
CA LEU A 77 -13.55 -6.33 9.18
C LEU A 77 -12.40 -7.31 9.34
N ARG A 78 -11.63 -7.51 8.29
CA ARG A 78 -10.52 -8.47 8.26
C ARG A 78 -9.23 -7.78 7.85
N THR A 79 -8.10 -8.39 8.26
CA THR A 79 -6.79 -8.08 7.71
C THR A 79 -6.82 -8.23 6.19
N ARG A 80 -6.26 -7.26 5.47
CA ARG A 80 -6.24 -7.24 4.01
C ARG A 80 -4.82 -7.23 3.48
N LEU A 81 -4.58 -8.03 2.47
CA LEU A 81 -3.36 -7.91 1.69
C LEU A 81 -3.34 -6.55 1.00
N TRP A 82 -2.27 -5.77 1.25
CA TRP A 82 -2.01 -4.57 0.47
C TRP A 82 -1.20 -4.91 -0.78
N THR A 83 0.00 -5.48 -0.61
CA THR A 83 0.88 -5.80 -1.74
C THR A 83 1.95 -6.81 -1.38
N HIS A 84 2.66 -7.26 -2.42
CA HIS A 84 3.95 -7.93 -2.32
C HIS A 84 5.03 -7.00 -2.88
N ALA A 85 6.09 -6.78 -2.13
CA ALA A 85 7.27 -6.04 -2.54
C ALA A 85 8.46 -7.00 -2.63
N ASN A 86 9.19 -6.95 -3.74
CA ASN A 86 10.39 -7.75 -3.96
C ASN A 86 11.60 -6.82 -4.01
N THR A 87 12.67 -7.18 -3.31
CA THR A 87 13.92 -6.43 -3.37
C THR A 87 15.12 -7.36 -3.31
N ILE A 88 16.21 -6.94 -3.91
CA ILE A 88 17.50 -7.62 -3.80
C ILE A 88 18.35 -6.79 -2.84
N VAL A 89 18.72 -7.42 -1.72
CA VAL A 89 19.63 -6.82 -0.75
C VAL A 89 21.07 -7.15 -1.18
N PRO A 90 21.92 -6.16 -1.41
CA PRO A 90 23.31 -6.41 -1.77
C PRO A 90 24.11 -6.99 -0.61
N GLN A 91 25.38 -7.31 -0.85
CA GLN A 91 26.29 -7.84 0.15
C GLN A 91 26.39 -6.95 1.40
N PHE A 92 26.38 -7.59 2.57
CA PHE A 92 26.60 -6.92 3.85
C PHE A 92 27.17 -7.86 4.92
N HIS A 93 27.61 -7.23 6.04
CA HIS A 93 28.03 -7.91 7.27
C HIS A 93 27.21 -7.34 8.43
N GLY A 94 26.75 -8.22 9.29
CA GLY A 94 26.03 -7.89 10.53
C GLY A 94 24.74 -7.10 10.32
N HIS A 95 24.81 -5.95 9.65
CA HIS A 95 23.69 -5.01 9.51
C HIS A 95 23.69 -4.33 8.15
N THR A 96 22.46 -4.07 7.62
CA THR A 96 22.27 -3.24 6.42
C THR A 96 20.91 -2.55 6.45
N ARG A 97 20.71 -1.61 5.52
CA ARG A 97 19.43 -0.97 5.23
C ARG A 97 19.09 -1.14 3.76
N THR A 98 17.81 -1.34 3.49
CA THR A 98 17.28 -1.38 2.13
C THR A 98 15.93 -0.69 2.06
N ILE A 99 15.45 -0.45 0.84
CA ILE A 99 14.15 0.17 0.59
C ILE A 99 13.20 -0.87 0.02
N LEU A 100 12.00 -0.94 0.60
CA LEU A 100 10.87 -1.62 0.01
C LEU A 100 10.00 -0.56 -0.69
N ALA A 101 10.02 -0.54 -2.03
CA ALA A 101 9.22 0.38 -2.82
C ALA A 101 7.83 -0.20 -3.04
N VAL A 102 6.80 0.54 -2.63
CA VAL A 102 5.40 0.15 -2.74
C VAL A 102 4.68 1.13 -3.66
N PRO A 103 4.18 0.68 -4.83
CA PRO A 103 3.35 1.50 -5.69
C PRO A 103 2.03 1.88 -5.03
N CYS A 104 1.59 3.12 -5.25
CA CYS A 104 0.36 3.67 -4.67
C CYS A 104 -0.56 4.29 -5.72
N THR A 105 -0.47 3.86 -6.99
CA THR A 105 -1.43 4.31 -8.01
C THR A 105 -2.85 3.87 -7.64
N PHE A 106 -3.85 4.65 -8.02
CA PHE A 106 -5.26 4.38 -7.67
C PHE A 106 -5.74 2.98 -8.07
N ASP A 107 -5.27 2.47 -9.19
CA ASP A 107 -5.64 1.18 -9.77
C ASP A 107 -4.80 0.00 -9.27
N PHE A 108 -3.66 0.26 -8.63
CA PHE A 108 -2.74 -0.79 -8.18
C PHE A 108 -3.40 -1.76 -7.20
N ASN A 109 -4.12 -1.23 -6.21
CA ASN A 109 -4.96 -2.00 -5.30
C ASN A 109 -6.17 -1.14 -4.89
N VAL A 110 -7.26 -1.29 -5.62
CA VAL A 110 -8.49 -0.50 -5.44
C VAL A 110 -9.02 -0.57 -4.00
N ALA A 111 -8.99 -1.74 -3.39
CA ALA A 111 -9.48 -1.92 -2.03
C ALA A 111 -8.61 -1.19 -0.99
N ALA A 112 -7.28 -1.26 -1.14
CA ALA A 112 -6.36 -0.52 -0.27
C ALA A 112 -6.47 0.99 -0.50
N THR A 113 -6.60 1.44 -1.75
CA THR A 113 -6.81 2.85 -2.09
C THR A 113 -8.10 3.39 -1.46
N LYS A 114 -9.22 2.67 -1.60
CA LYS A 114 -10.49 3.03 -0.95
C LYS A 114 -10.37 3.06 0.57
N TYR A 115 -9.64 2.11 1.14
CA TYR A 115 -9.40 2.06 2.57
C TYR A 115 -8.65 3.31 3.05
N PHE A 116 -7.50 3.63 2.45
CA PHE A 116 -6.71 4.80 2.85
C PHE A 116 -7.45 6.12 2.60
N TYR A 117 -8.19 6.22 1.50
CA TYR A 117 -9.00 7.41 1.19
C TYR A 117 -10.16 7.63 2.17
N ALA A 118 -10.68 6.58 2.78
CA ALA A 118 -11.74 6.67 3.78
C ALA A 118 -11.24 7.23 5.13
N LEU A 119 -9.94 7.11 5.42
CA LEU A 119 -9.33 7.54 6.67
C LEU A 119 -9.05 9.04 6.68
N GLN A 120 -9.27 9.69 7.82
CA GLN A 120 -9.05 11.13 7.97
C GLN A 120 -7.65 11.42 8.50
N ASP A 121 -7.23 10.72 9.55
CA ASP A 121 -5.96 10.92 10.23
C ASP A 121 -5.47 9.64 10.93
N GLY A 122 -4.47 9.79 11.79
CA GLY A 122 -3.94 8.74 12.65
C GLY A 122 -3.03 7.76 11.90
N GLU A 123 -2.91 6.56 12.46
CA GLU A 123 -1.99 5.54 11.98
C GLU A 123 -2.73 4.29 11.49
N VAL A 124 -2.15 3.65 10.51
CA VAL A 124 -2.59 2.37 9.95
C VAL A 124 -1.62 1.29 10.39
N PRO A 125 -2.05 0.30 11.18
CA PRO A 125 -1.21 -0.82 11.53
C PRO A 125 -0.98 -1.72 10.31
N LEU A 126 0.30 -1.95 10.01
CA LEU A 126 0.77 -2.80 8.91
C LEU A 126 1.54 -3.99 9.48
N LEU A 127 1.35 -5.16 8.87
CA LEU A 127 2.14 -6.36 9.12
C LEU A 127 2.98 -6.67 7.89
N PHE A 128 4.27 -6.84 8.09
CA PHE A 128 5.25 -7.22 7.09
C PHE A 128 5.67 -8.66 7.35
N LEU A 129 5.41 -9.54 6.40
CA LEU A 129 5.81 -10.95 6.44
C LEU A 129 6.96 -11.16 5.44
N PHE A 130 8.07 -11.67 5.93
CA PHE A 130 9.29 -11.81 5.13
C PHE A 130 9.52 -13.24 4.70
N SER A 131 9.90 -13.41 3.45
CA SER A 131 10.30 -14.70 2.87
C SER A 131 11.39 -14.48 1.84
N GLY A 132 11.98 -15.55 1.36
CA GLY A 132 13.00 -15.44 0.32
C GLY A 132 14.21 -16.35 0.53
N THR A 133 15.31 -15.96 -0.10
CA THR A 133 16.52 -16.74 -0.15
C THR A 133 17.74 -15.89 0.23
N VAL A 134 18.51 -16.39 1.19
CA VAL A 134 19.78 -15.81 1.63
C VAL A 134 20.92 -16.57 0.97
N PHE A 135 21.82 -15.84 0.31
CA PHE A 135 23.07 -16.34 -0.23
C PHE A 135 24.20 -15.86 0.68
N TYR A 136 24.98 -16.76 1.23
CA TYR A 136 26.05 -16.42 2.17
C TYR A 136 27.30 -17.25 1.93
N ALA A 137 28.44 -16.77 2.41
CA ALA A 137 29.71 -17.47 2.34
C ALA A 137 29.91 -18.36 3.57
N ALA A 138 30.14 -19.65 3.35
CA ALA A 138 30.59 -20.56 4.41
C ALA A 138 32.03 -20.20 4.85
N PRO A 139 32.50 -20.68 6.01
CA PRO A 139 33.85 -20.44 6.49
C PRO A 139 34.98 -20.85 5.51
N ASP A 140 34.70 -21.81 4.65
CA ASP A 140 35.62 -22.28 3.58
C ASP A 140 35.49 -21.45 2.28
N GLY A 141 34.70 -20.37 2.28
CA GLY A 141 34.47 -19.47 1.15
C GLY A 141 33.46 -19.94 0.12
N ARG A 142 32.89 -21.14 0.27
CA ARG A 142 31.86 -21.63 -0.65
C ARG A 142 30.54 -20.93 -0.45
N LEU A 143 29.86 -20.65 -1.56
CA LEU A 143 28.51 -20.09 -1.54
C LEU A 143 27.52 -21.11 -0.98
N GLN A 144 26.71 -20.69 -0.03
CA GLN A 144 25.63 -21.45 0.59
C GLN A 144 24.29 -20.72 0.38
N ILE A 145 23.22 -21.49 0.46
CA ILE A 145 21.86 -20.99 0.28
C ILE A 145 21.00 -21.40 1.47
N GLN A 146 20.24 -20.44 2.00
CA GLN A 146 19.28 -20.67 3.07
C GLN A 146 17.97 -19.95 2.79
N LYS A 147 16.84 -20.55 3.18
CA LYS A 147 15.54 -19.87 3.17
C LYS A 147 15.37 -19.03 4.41
N ILE A 148 14.74 -17.87 4.25
CA ILE A 148 14.25 -17.06 5.37
C ILE A 148 13.16 -17.85 6.08
N SER A 149 13.19 -17.91 7.42
CA SER A 149 12.16 -18.59 8.21
C SER A 149 10.80 -17.92 8.00
N TRP A 150 9.76 -18.74 7.92
CA TRP A 150 8.38 -18.29 7.71
C TRP A 150 7.83 -17.44 8.87
N GLU A 151 8.45 -17.51 10.06
CA GLU A 151 8.09 -16.74 11.25
C GLU A 151 8.63 -15.29 11.26
N LYS A 152 9.45 -14.93 10.26
CA LYS A 152 10.04 -13.59 10.20
C LYS A 152 9.00 -12.57 9.77
N GLU A 153 8.61 -11.74 10.73
CA GLU A 153 7.62 -10.69 10.55
C GLU A 153 7.97 -9.45 11.37
N CYS A 154 7.43 -8.30 11.01
CA CYS A 154 7.41 -7.13 11.87
C CYS A 154 6.13 -6.31 11.66
N THR A 155 5.76 -5.55 12.67
CA THR A 155 4.66 -4.59 12.60
C THR A 155 5.20 -3.18 12.48
N TRP A 156 4.46 -2.32 11.79
CA TRP A 156 4.74 -0.90 11.66
C TRP A 156 3.44 -0.11 11.62
N HIS A 157 3.42 1.06 12.26
CA HIS A 157 2.28 1.97 12.21
C HIS A 157 2.56 3.09 11.21
N MET A 158 1.89 3.05 10.08
CA MET A 158 2.02 4.05 9.03
C MET A 158 1.10 5.24 9.30
N SER A 159 1.65 6.45 9.43
CA SER A 159 0.82 7.65 9.43
C SER A 159 0.08 7.78 8.10
N ILE A 160 -1.26 7.91 8.14
CA ILE A 160 -2.07 8.07 6.93
C ILE A 160 -1.72 9.36 6.18
N ALA A 161 -1.27 10.40 6.88
CA ALA A 161 -0.82 11.65 6.28
C ALA A 161 0.30 11.44 5.24
N ARG A 162 1.18 10.45 5.44
CA ARG A 162 2.24 10.13 4.46
C ARG A 162 1.70 9.62 3.13
N TRP A 163 0.67 8.80 3.19
CA TRP A 163 -0.02 8.34 1.99
C TRP A 163 -0.79 9.49 1.33
N GLN A 164 -1.48 10.31 2.11
CA GLN A 164 -2.23 11.46 1.62
C GLN A 164 -1.31 12.49 0.95
N GLU A 165 -0.18 12.84 1.58
CA GLU A 165 0.86 13.72 1.00
C GLU A 165 1.36 13.20 -0.36
N LEU A 166 1.63 11.91 -0.46
CA LEU A 166 2.06 11.28 -1.70
C LEU A 166 1.00 11.39 -2.79
N MET A 167 -0.27 11.09 -2.45
CA MET A 167 -1.37 11.12 -3.41
C MET A 167 -1.67 12.54 -3.85
N GLU A 168 -1.70 13.52 -2.94
CA GLU A 168 -1.91 14.93 -3.27
C GLU A 168 -0.78 15.51 -4.14
N HIS A 169 0.46 15.07 -3.92
CA HIS A 169 1.60 15.48 -4.75
C HIS A 169 1.48 14.98 -6.20
N HIS A 170 1.07 13.71 -6.39
CA HIS A 170 0.96 13.10 -7.72
C HIS A 170 -0.38 13.35 -8.42
N TYR A 171 -1.44 13.50 -7.66
CA TYR A 171 -2.81 13.68 -8.14
C TYR A 171 -3.49 14.84 -7.40
N PRO A 172 -2.99 16.08 -7.55
CA PRO A 172 -3.51 17.23 -6.82
C PRO A 172 -4.99 17.42 -7.12
N ASN A 173 -5.78 17.58 -6.05
CA ASN A 173 -7.23 17.78 -6.12
C ASN A 173 -7.96 16.78 -7.03
N SER A 174 -7.51 15.53 -7.04
CA SER A 174 -8.06 14.50 -7.93
C SER A 174 -8.62 13.32 -7.15
N ALA A 175 -9.67 12.72 -7.71
CA ALA A 175 -10.23 11.46 -7.25
C ALA A 175 -10.31 10.46 -8.40
N TRP A 176 -10.49 9.20 -8.09
CA TRP A 176 -10.58 8.14 -9.07
C TRP A 176 -11.85 7.32 -8.88
N ILE A 177 -12.50 6.97 -9.98
CA ILE A 177 -13.72 6.18 -10.00
C ILE A 177 -13.63 5.09 -11.06
N THR A 178 -14.11 3.89 -10.74
CA THR A 178 -14.39 2.84 -11.72
C THR A 178 -15.88 2.78 -12.00
N MET A 179 -16.23 2.58 -13.26
CA MET A 179 -17.59 2.37 -13.68
C MET A 179 -17.68 1.25 -14.72
N ARG A 180 -18.89 0.73 -14.95
CA ARG A 180 -19.12 -0.24 -16.02
C ARG A 180 -18.89 0.42 -17.36
N ARG A 181 -18.41 -0.36 -18.33
CA ARG A 181 -18.10 0.11 -19.67
C ARG A 181 -19.34 0.69 -20.39
N ASP A 182 -20.47 0.03 -20.28
CA ASP A 182 -21.72 0.50 -20.89
C ASP A 182 -22.17 1.87 -20.35
N VAL A 183 -21.96 2.13 -19.06
CA VAL A 183 -22.23 3.44 -18.44
C VAL A 183 -21.22 4.49 -18.93
N PHE A 184 -19.95 4.11 -19.01
CA PHE A 184 -18.91 4.99 -19.54
C PHE A 184 -19.21 5.41 -20.99
N ASP A 185 -19.57 4.45 -21.85
CA ASP A 185 -19.89 4.72 -23.25
C ASP A 185 -21.10 5.68 -23.38
N GLN A 186 -22.13 5.53 -22.54
CA GLN A 186 -23.26 6.47 -22.50
C GLN A 186 -22.87 7.87 -22.04
N LEU A 187 -22.01 7.96 -21.01
CA LEU A 187 -21.45 9.25 -20.54
C LEU A 187 -20.60 9.91 -21.61
N TYR A 188 -19.81 9.13 -22.35
CA TYR A 188 -18.99 9.65 -23.45
C TYR A 188 -19.83 10.23 -24.58
N GLU A 189 -20.92 9.52 -24.97
CA GLU A 189 -21.87 10.03 -25.97
C GLU A 189 -22.58 11.30 -25.46
N PHE A 190 -22.98 11.33 -24.18
CA PHE A 190 -23.54 12.52 -23.57
C PHE A 190 -22.57 13.70 -23.63
N LYS A 191 -21.31 13.49 -23.22
CA LYS A 191 -20.25 14.51 -23.29
C LYS A 191 -20.11 15.10 -24.67
N ARG A 192 -20.07 14.22 -25.69
CA ARG A 192 -19.91 14.62 -27.10
C ARG A 192 -21.11 15.40 -27.60
N ARG A 193 -22.34 14.94 -27.30
CA ARG A 193 -23.57 15.60 -27.74
C ARG A 193 -23.75 16.97 -27.14
N GLU A 194 -23.42 17.15 -25.87
CA GLU A 194 -23.55 18.39 -25.13
C GLU A 194 -22.35 19.36 -25.36
N GLY A 195 -21.31 18.91 -26.07
CA GLY A 195 -20.10 19.73 -26.35
C GLY A 195 -19.27 20.06 -25.11
N LEU A 196 -19.29 19.17 -24.08
CA LEU A 196 -18.57 19.39 -22.83
C LEU A 196 -17.10 19.05 -22.97
N SER A 197 -16.21 19.86 -22.35
CA SER A 197 -14.76 19.73 -22.53
C SER A 197 -14.12 18.71 -21.56
N SER A 198 -14.63 18.64 -20.35
CA SER A 198 -14.09 17.78 -19.28
C SER A 198 -15.11 16.75 -18.75
N TRP A 199 -14.64 15.77 -17.98
CA TRP A 199 -15.50 14.85 -17.26
C TRP A 199 -16.16 15.52 -16.05
N ASP A 200 -15.49 16.49 -15.44
CA ASP A 200 -16.03 17.26 -14.33
C ASP A 200 -17.29 18.01 -14.75
N GLU A 201 -17.25 18.71 -15.91
CA GLU A 201 -18.43 19.36 -16.48
C GLU A 201 -19.59 18.40 -16.75
N VAL A 202 -19.29 17.17 -17.21
CA VAL A 202 -20.32 16.14 -17.42
C VAL A 202 -21.00 15.77 -16.11
N LEU A 203 -20.21 15.49 -15.08
CA LEU A 203 -20.69 15.05 -13.79
C LEU A 203 -21.41 16.17 -13.04
N GLU A 204 -20.89 17.39 -13.07
CA GLU A 204 -21.57 18.57 -12.51
C GLU A 204 -22.92 18.81 -13.15
N ARG A 205 -23.00 18.71 -14.46
CA ARG A 205 -24.27 18.89 -15.17
C ARG A 205 -25.32 17.83 -14.82
N LEU A 206 -24.90 16.60 -14.65
CA LEU A 206 -25.78 15.52 -14.22
C LEU A 206 -26.24 15.67 -12.78
N LEU A 207 -25.36 16.14 -11.88
CA LEU A 207 -25.68 16.38 -10.49
C LEU A 207 -26.68 17.56 -10.34
N THR A 208 -26.49 18.64 -11.09
CA THR A 208 -27.40 19.82 -11.07
C THR A 208 -28.78 19.48 -11.65
N HIS A 209 -28.88 18.62 -12.67
CA HIS A 209 -30.15 18.19 -13.22
C HIS A 209 -30.98 17.36 -12.23
N ASN A 210 -30.34 16.53 -11.41
CA ASN A 210 -31.01 15.73 -10.37
C ASN A 210 -31.37 16.56 -9.13
N GLY A 211 -30.69 17.68 -8.85
CA GLY A 211 -31.01 18.57 -7.74
C GLY A 211 -32.26 19.43 -7.93
N SER A 212 -32.72 19.60 -9.18
CA SER A 212 -33.94 20.36 -9.50
C SER A 212 -35.24 19.55 -9.49
N VAL A 213 -35.19 18.25 -9.24
CA VAL A 213 -36.37 17.35 -9.17
C VAL A 213 -36.81 17.05 -7.73
N ALA A 214 -36.09 17.54 -6.73
CA ALA A 214 -36.40 17.33 -5.30
C ALA A 214 -36.87 18.62 -4.59
N SER A 215 -37.67 19.45 -5.32
CA SER A 215 -38.36 20.63 -4.72
C SER A 215 -39.85 20.44 -4.82
#